data_b8083a4c4901937a8eedcacb1b55e756
#
_entry.id   b8083a4c4901937a8eedcacb1b55e756
#
_cell.length_a   1.000
_cell.length_b   1.000
_cell.length_c   1.000
_cell.angle_alpha   90.00
_cell.angle_beta   90.00
_cell.angle_gamma   90.00
#
_symmetry.space_group_name_H-M   'P 1'
#
loop_
_entity.id
_entity.type
_entity.pdbx_description
1 polymer ?
#
loop_
_entity_poly.entity_id
_entity_poly.type
_entity_poly.pdbx_seq_one_letter_code
_entity_poly.pdbx_strand_id
1 'polypeptide(L)'
;MKKGLFSFITLLFISLSCFANSGVDAILGEWLSQEKDGKIIIFKQGDQYFGKISWGKTPGKKDTNNPDEKLRNRELVGAIILKNFKFNGTAWENGTIYDPNSGKTYDCILKVKDGNKTLDIRGFVGTPMFGRTSTWSRL
;
A
#
# COMPACT_ATOMS: atom_id res chain seq x y z
N MET A 1 -38.36 53.88 -22.54
CA MET A 1 -38.34 52.83 -21.52
C MET A 1 -37.17 51.87 -21.80
N LYS A 2 -36.09 52.01 -21.08
CA LYS A 2 -34.94 51.10 -21.22
C LYS A 2 -35.14 49.98 -20.22
N LYS A 3 -35.40 48.77 -20.70
CA LYS A 3 -35.37 47.58 -19.89
C LYS A 3 -33.91 47.17 -19.70
N GLY A 4 -33.41 47.32 -18.46
CA GLY A 4 -32.11 46.85 -18.09
C GLY A 4 -32.06 45.33 -18.07
N LEU A 5 -31.22 44.73 -18.89
CA LEU A 5 -30.97 43.31 -18.84
C LEU A 5 -29.94 43.08 -17.71
N PHE A 6 -30.45 42.59 -16.56
CA PHE A 6 -29.55 42.10 -15.51
C PHE A 6 -29.08 40.71 -15.90
N SER A 7 -27.85 40.64 -16.42
CA SER A 7 -27.18 39.35 -16.61
C SER A 7 -26.66 38.87 -15.24
N PHE A 8 -27.36 37.90 -14.65
CA PHE A 8 -26.88 37.17 -13.49
C PHE A 8 -25.79 36.22 -14.00
N ILE A 9 -24.52 36.60 -13.86
CA ILE A 9 -23.43 35.66 -14.00
C ILE A 9 -23.38 34.83 -12.73
N THR A 10 -23.96 33.64 -12.78
CA THR A 10 -23.81 32.65 -11.72
C THR A 10 -22.38 32.13 -11.81
N LEU A 11 -21.51 32.66 -10.96
CA LEU A 11 -20.17 32.14 -10.81
C LEU A 11 -20.29 30.78 -10.12
N LEU A 12 -20.19 29.71 -10.91
CA LEU A 12 -20.14 28.35 -10.39
C LEU A 12 -18.76 28.16 -9.76
N PHE A 13 -18.68 28.35 -8.45
CA PHE A 13 -17.50 27.94 -7.68
C PHE A 13 -17.48 26.40 -7.67
N ILE A 14 -16.74 25.82 -8.60
CA ILE A 14 -16.33 24.43 -8.49
C ILE A 14 -15.27 24.41 -7.38
N SER A 15 -15.73 24.17 -6.15
CA SER A 15 -14.81 23.82 -5.07
C SER A 15 -14.21 22.47 -5.45
N LEU A 16 -12.97 22.49 -5.93
CA LEU A 16 -12.15 21.29 -6.02
C LEU A 16 -11.90 20.86 -4.58
N SER A 17 -12.78 20.03 -4.06
CA SER A 17 -12.54 19.35 -2.79
C SER A 17 -11.38 18.39 -3.04
N CYS A 18 -10.17 18.84 -2.67
CA CYS A 18 -9.02 17.95 -2.57
C CYS A 18 -9.33 16.99 -1.41
N PHE A 19 -9.98 15.86 -1.70
CA PHE A 19 -10.13 14.79 -0.74
C PHE A 19 -8.73 14.22 -0.49
N ALA A 20 -8.12 14.58 0.64
CA ALA A 20 -7.03 13.79 1.17
C ALA A 20 -7.54 12.35 1.25
N ASN A 21 -6.81 11.37 0.67
CA ASN A 21 -7.14 9.96 0.77
C ASN A 21 -7.13 9.58 2.25
N SER A 22 -8.30 9.69 2.89
CA SER A 22 -8.54 9.24 4.26
C SER A 22 -9.44 8.01 4.20
N GLY A 23 -9.29 7.11 5.16
CA GLY A 23 -10.12 5.93 5.25
C GLY A 23 -9.64 4.80 4.34
N VAL A 24 -10.59 4.17 3.64
CA VAL A 24 -10.39 2.88 2.96
C VAL A 24 -9.26 2.86 1.92
N ASP A 25 -9.02 3.97 1.24
CA ASP A 25 -8.00 4.08 0.19
C ASP A 25 -6.73 4.83 0.63
N ALA A 26 -6.59 5.14 1.91
CA ALA A 26 -5.44 5.86 2.44
C ALA A 26 -4.11 5.12 2.23
N ILE A 27 -4.16 3.81 2.12
CA ILE A 27 -2.98 2.95 1.95
C ILE A 27 -2.44 2.91 0.51
N LEU A 28 -3.25 3.32 -0.47
CA LEU A 28 -2.88 3.25 -1.88
C LEU A 28 -1.68 4.14 -2.20
N GLY A 29 -0.80 3.65 -3.08
CA GLY A 29 0.36 4.37 -3.56
C GLY A 29 1.66 3.65 -3.32
N GLU A 30 2.76 4.37 -3.46
CA GLU A 30 4.11 3.83 -3.38
C GLU A 30 4.75 4.14 -2.03
N TRP A 31 5.43 3.13 -1.49
CA TRP A 31 6.06 3.16 -0.18
C TRP A 31 7.51 2.71 -0.27
N LEU A 32 8.38 3.39 0.49
CA LEU A 32 9.78 3.00 0.66
C LEU A 32 9.91 2.11 1.89
N SER A 33 10.56 0.95 1.75
CA SER A 33 10.81 0.05 2.87
C SER A 33 11.66 0.70 3.97
N GLN A 34 11.55 0.17 5.19
CA GLN A 34 12.30 0.67 6.35
C GLN A 34 13.81 0.69 6.09
N GLU A 35 14.35 -0.36 5.46
CA GLU A 35 15.77 -0.49 5.11
C GLU A 35 16.16 0.31 3.85
N LYS A 36 15.19 0.96 3.21
CA LYS A 36 15.36 1.72 1.96
C LYS A 36 15.93 0.89 0.80
N ASP A 37 15.69 -0.40 0.83
CA ASP A 37 16.17 -1.36 -0.16
C ASP A 37 15.10 -1.81 -1.16
N GLY A 38 13.86 -1.39 -0.97
CA GLY A 38 12.75 -1.69 -1.86
C GLY A 38 11.66 -0.63 -1.85
N LYS A 39 10.97 -0.50 -2.96
CA LYS A 39 9.74 0.27 -3.08
C LYS A 39 8.59 -0.67 -3.39
N ILE A 40 7.46 -0.43 -2.77
CA ILE A 40 6.28 -1.26 -2.87
C ILE A 40 5.09 -0.38 -3.29
N ILE A 41 4.38 -0.79 -4.33
CA ILE A 41 3.12 -0.15 -4.74
C ILE A 41 1.97 -0.95 -4.16
N ILE A 42 1.13 -0.29 -3.36
CA ILE A 42 -0.11 -0.87 -2.87
C ILE A 42 -1.24 -0.48 -3.81
N PHE A 43 -1.99 -1.47 -4.26
CA PHE A 43 -3.09 -1.33 -5.20
C PHE A 43 -4.30 -2.14 -4.72
N LYS A 44 -5.47 -1.81 -5.27
CA LYS A 44 -6.73 -2.44 -4.93
C LYS A 44 -7.22 -3.31 -6.07
N GLN A 45 -7.73 -4.47 -5.74
CA GLN A 45 -8.37 -5.39 -6.66
C GLN A 45 -9.68 -5.89 -6.05
N GLY A 46 -10.82 -5.47 -6.59
CA GLY A 46 -12.11 -5.68 -5.95
C GLY A 46 -12.18 -4.91 -4.63
N ASP A 47 -12.46 -5.60 -3.53
CA ASP A 47 -12.48 -5.06 -2.16
C ASP A 47 -11.22 -5.39 -1.35
N GLN A 48 -10.20 -5.94 -2.00
CA GLN A 48 -8.95 -6.37 -1.36
C GLN A 48 -7.75 -5.55 -1.83
N TYR A 49 -6.74 -5.48 -0.96
CA TYR A 49 -5.52 -4.72 -1.19
C TYR A 49 -4.34 -5.66 -1.30
N PHE A 50 -3.45 -5.30 -2.23
CA PHE A 50 -2.24 -6.05 -2.58
C PHE A 50 -1.07 -5.09 -2.66
N GLY A 51 0.14 -5.62 -2.54
CA GLY A 51 1.35 -4.83 -2.74
C GLY A 51 2.37 -5.59 -3.57
N LYS A 52 2.95 -4.91 -4.56
CA LYS A 52 4.02 -5.46 -5.40
C LYS A 52 5.29 -4.64 -5.27
N ILE A 53 6.42 -5.31 -5.38
CA ILE A 53 7.72 -4.65 -5.42
C ILE A 53 7.83 -3.90 -6.76
N SER A 54 7.99 -2.58 -6.70
CA SER A 54 8.16 -1.72 -7.87
C SER A 54 9.62 -1.40 -8.17
N TRP A 55 10.47 -1.50 -7.15
CA TRP A 55 11.91 -1.24 -7.27
C TRP A 55 12.66 -1.99 -6.16
N GLY A 56 13.87 -2.44 -6.47
CA GLY A 56 14.81 -3.02 -5.52
C GLY A 56 16.19 -2.38 -5.67
N LYS A 57 16.90 -2.21 -4.54
CA LYS A 57 18.25 -1.64 -4.53
C LYS A 57 19.24 -2.48 -5.33
N THR A 58 19.03 -3.79 -5.36
CA THR A 58 19.86 -4.74 -6.13
C THR A 58 19.11 -5.08 -7.42
N PRO A 59 19.53 -4.54 -8.60
CA PRO A 59 18.87 -4.85 -9.87
C PRO A 59 18.95 -6.33 -10.20
N GLY A 60 17.86 -6.87 -10.77
CA GLY A 60 17.82 -8.25 -11.24
C GLY A 60 17.80 -9.31 -10.14
N LYS A 61 17.66 -8.93 -8.89
CA LYS A 61 17.57 -9.88 -7.78
C LYS A 61 16.37 -10.81 -7.96
N LYS A 62 16.65 -12.11 -7.85
CA LYS A 62 15.64 -13.16 -8.01
C LYS A 62 15.16 -13.70 -6.68
N ASP A 63 14.03 -14.37 -6.73
CA ASP A 63 13.34 -14.93 -5.57
C ASP A 63 13.89 -16.31 -5.21
N THR A 64 15.19 -16.38 -4.98
CA THR A 64 15.95 -17.63 -4.81
C THR A 64 15.54 -18.43 -3.58
N ASN A 65 14.98 -17.77 -2.55
CA ASN A 65 14.56 -18.42 -1.31
C ASN A 65 13.10 -18.86 -1.32
N ASN A 66 12.40 -18.72 -2.45
CA ASN A 66 11.01 -19.12 -2.53
C ASN A 66 10.87 -20.62 -2.29
N PRO A 67 9.95 -21.08 -1.42
CA PRO A 67 9.71 -22.51 -1.19
C PRO A 67 9.19 -23.22 -2.43
N ASP A 68 8.52 -22.52 -3.35
CA ASP A 68 8.13 -23.04 -4.65
C ASP A 68 9.29 -22.90 -5.65
N GLU A 69 9.87 -24.01 -6.06
CA GLU A 69 10.98 -24.05 -7.01
C GLU A 69 10.66 -23.34 -8.33
N LYS A 70 9.43 -23.37 -8.77
CA LYS A 70 8.99 -22.72 -10.01
C LYS A 70 9.09 -21.20 -9.96
N LEU A 71 9.10 -20.61 -8.76
CA LEU A 71 9.15 -19.16 -8.57
C LEU A 71 10.56 -18.64 -8.26
N ARG A 72 11.54 -19.51 -8.05
CA ARG A 72 12.91 -19.09 -7.64
C ARG A 72 13.66 -18.28 -8.70
N ASN A 73 13.29 -18.42 -9.96
CA ASN A 73 13.90 -17.67 -11.06
C ASN A 73 13.15 -16.38 -11.43
N ARG A 74 12.02 -16.09 -10.78
CA ARG A 74 11.33 -14.83 -11.01
C ARG A 74 12.13 -13.67 -10.43
N GLU A 75 12.07 -12.53 -11.09
CA GLU A 75 12.58 -11.30 -10.51
C GLU A 75 11.72 -10.86 -9.34
N LEU A 76 12.33 -10.30 -8.29
CA LEU A 76 11.59 -9.76 -7.15
C LEU A 76 10.81 -8.51 -7.53
N VAL A 77 11.34 -7.66 -8.41
CA VAL A 77 10.60 -6.53 -8.96
C VAL A 77 9.42 -7.07 -9.78
N GLY A 78 8.22 -6.62 -9.44
CA GLY A 78 6.96 -7.09 -10.00
C GLY A 78 6.29 -8.19 -9.18
N ALA A 79 6.97 -8.80 -8.21
CA ALA A 79 6.40 -9.83 -7.35
C ALA A 79 5.41 -9.21 -6.35
N ILE A 80 4.25 -9.86 -6.21
CA ILE A 80 3.24 -9.48 -5.22
C ILE A 80 3.65 -10.10 -3.88
N ILE A 81 3.98 -9.26 -2.90
CA ILE A 81 4.41 -9.68 -1.56
C ILE A 81 3.37 -9.42 -0.48
N LEU A 82 2.46 -8.48 -0.67
CA LEU A 82 1.32 -8.22 0.20
C LEU A 82 0.05 -8.71 -0.50
N LYS A 83 -0.75 -9.53 0.19
CA LYS A 83 -1.94 -10.15 -0.43
C LYS A 83 -3.14 -10.14 0.49
N ASN A 84 -4.32 -9.92 -0.13
CA ASN A 84 -5.64 -10.21 0.43
C ASN A 84 -6.03 -9.40 1.66
N PHE A 85 -5.52 -8.19 1.80
CA PHE A 85 -5.90 -7.32 2.91
C PHE A 85 -7.31 -6.77 2.72
N LYS A 86 -8.03 -6.64 3.83
CA LYS A 86 -9.34 -5.97 3.90
C LYS A 86 -9.30 -4.86 4.94
N PHE A 87 -9.94 -3.73 4.60
CA PHE A 87 -10.07 -2.60 5.52
C PHE A 87 -11.17 -2.86 6.54
N ASN A 88 -10.85 -2.68 7.85
CA ASN A 88 -11.79 -2.91 8.94
C ASN A 88 -12.34 -1.62 9.59
N GLY A 89 -12.03 -0.46 9.01
CA GLY A 89 -12.36 0.86 9.56
C GLY A 89 -11.18 1.61 10.15
N THR A 90 -10.12 0.90 10.57
CA THR A 90 -8.90 1.46 11.17
C THR A 90 -7.62 0.91 10.56
N ALA A 91 -7.63 -0.34 10.15
CA ALA A 91 -6.46 -1.05 9.65
C ALA A 91 -6.84 -1.94 8.48
N TRP A 92 -5.83 -2.39 7.74
CA TRP A 92 -5.95 -3.41 6.70
C TRP A 92 -5.46 -4.71 7.29
N GLU A 93 -6.34 -5.69 7.39
CA GLU A 93 -6.11 -6.96 8.08
C GLU A 93 -6.45 -8.17 7.20
N ASN A 94 -6.26 -9.36 7.76
CA ASN A 94 -6.54 -10.65 7.12
C ASN A 94 -5.68 -10.93 5.88
N GLY A 95 -4.60 -10.17 5.70
CA GLY A 95 -3.65 -10.37 4.63
C GLY A 95 -2.39 -11.08 5.09
N THR A 96 -1.51 -11.29 4.11
CA THR A 96 -0.20 -11.91 4.32
C THR A 96 0.92 -11.07 3.74
N ILE A 97 2.11 -11.21 4.29
CA ILE A 97 3.35 -10.67 3.74
C ILE A 97 4.34 -11.79 3.47
N TYR A 98 4.87 -11.81 2.25
CA TYR A 98 5.96 -12.69 1.86
C TYR A 98 7.30 -11.99 2.06
N ASP A 99 8.22 -12.64 2.78
CA ASP A 99 9.59 -12.17 2.99
C ASP A 99 10.55 -12.91 2.03
N PRO A 100 11.07 -12.24 0.99
CA PRO A 100 11.99 -12.89 0.05
C PRO A 100 13.33 -13.30 0.67
N ASN A 101 13.74 -12.67 1.76
CA ASN A 101 15.01 -12.99 2.41
C ASN A 101 14.98 -14.34 3.12
N SER A 102 13.85 -14.71 3.68
CA SER A 102 13.65 -15.99 4.38
C SER A 102 12.86 -17.02 3.57
N GLY A 103 12.11 -16.58 2.56
CA GLY A 103 11.16 -17.41 1.84
C GLY A 103 9.90 -17.73 2.64
N LYS A 104 9.67 -17.04 3.75
CA LYS A 104 8.52 -17.27 4.63
C LYS A 104 7.40 -16.28 4.37
N THR A 105 6.17 -16.73 4.60
CA THR A 105 4.96 -15.91 4.55
C THR A 105 4.37 -15.78 5.95
N TYR A 106 4.06 -14.57 6.35
CA TYR A 106 3.50 -14.24 7.66
C TYR A 106 2.09 -13.68 7.51
N ASP A 107 1.26 -13.89 8.52
CA ASP A 107 0.06 -13.08 8.69
C ASP A 107 0.44 -11.62 8.91
N CYS A 108 -0.39 -10.69 8.48
CA CYS A 108 0.01 -9.29 8.45
C CYS A 108 -1.17 -8.34 8.70
N ILE A 109 -0.88 -7.27 9.43
CA ILE A 109 -1.77 -6.11 9.62
C ILE A 109 -1.02 -4.86 9.21
N LEU A 110 -1.68 -3.99 8.46
CA LEU A 110 -1.16 -2.71 7.99
C LEU A 110 -1.92 -1.56 8.65
N LYS A 111 -1.19 -0.54 9.10
CA LYS A 111 -1.76 0.70 9.64
C LYS A 111 -1.07 1.91 9.06
N VAL A 112 -1.87 2.85 8.57
CA VAL A 112 -1.37 4.16 8.12
C VAL A 112 -1.30 5.10 9.32
N LYS A 113 -0.21 5.85 9.44
CA LYS A 113 0.06 6.79 10.53
C LYS A 113 0.61 8.11 10.02
N ASP A 114 0.77 9.06 10.93
CA ASP A 114 1.44 10.35 10.71
C ASP A 114 0.89 11.11 9.50
N GLY A 115 -0.44 11.34 9.48
CA GLY A 115 -1.08 12.05 8.37
C GLY A 115 -0.91 11.34 7.03
N ASN A 116 -0.97 10.02 7.02
CA ASN A 116 -0.79 9.14 5.85
C ASN A 116 0.65 9.12 5.28
N LYS A 117 1.64 9.54 6.06
CA LYS A 117 3.06 9.58 5.61
C LYS A 117 3.83 8.33 5.91
N THR A 118 3.40 7.54 6.90
CA THR A 118 4.05 6.29 7.29
C THR A 118 3.06 5.13 7.30
N LEU A 119 3.58 3.93 7.08
CA LEU A 119 2.82 2.69 7.07
C LEU A 119 3.51 1.68 7.99
N ASP A 120 2.83 1.28 9.06
CA ASP A 120 3.29 0.19 9.90
C ASP A 120 2.84 -1.15 9.32
N ILE A 121 3.80 -2.04 9.18
CA ILE A 121 3.60 -3.40 8.70
C ILE A 121 3.91 -4.35 9.85
N ARG A 122 2.88 -4.99 10.40
CA ARG A 122 3.01 -5.96 11.49
C ARG A 122 2.87 -7.36 10.95
N GLY A 123 3.98 -8.09 10.84
CA GLY A 123 4.00 -9.50 10.48
C GLY A 123 4.02 -10.37 11.75
N PHE A 124 3.28 -11.47 11.75
CA PHE A 124 3.18 -12.35 12.92
C PHE A 124 2.83 -13.77 12.54
N VAL A 125 3.06 -14.69 13.49
CA VAL A 125 2.60 -16.08 13.42
C VAL A 125 1.68 -16.31 14.61
N GLY A 126 0.45 -16.75 14.32
CA GLY A 126 -0.57 -17.00 15.34
C GLY A 126 -1.27 -15.71 15.77
N THR A 127 -0.70 -14.95 16.70
CA THR A 127 -1.30 -13.72 17.20
C THR A 127 -0.43 -12.49 16.95
N PRO A 128 -1.03 -11.29 16.73
CA PRO A 128 -0.27 -10.05 16.53
C PRO A 128 0.66 -9.69 17.68
N MET A 129 0.40 -10.19 18.89
CA MET A 129 1.23 -9.92 20.07
C MET A 129 2.68 -10.38 19.88
N PHE A 130 2.92 -11.47 19.17
CA PHE A 130 4.24 -12.06 18.93
C PHE A 130 4.80 -11.68 17.55
N GLY A 131 4.42 -10.53 17.04
CA GLY A 131 4.85 -10.07 15.73
C GLY A 131 6.05 -9.14 15.77
N ARG A 132 6.45 -8.73 14.57
CA ARG A 132 7.47 -7.71 14.32
C ARG A 132 6.88 -6.62 13.45
N THR A 133 7.16 -5.36 13.80
CA THR A 133 6.71 -4.19 13.04
C THR A 133 7.85 -3.58 12.25
N SER A 134 7.61 -3.34 10.97
CA SER A 134 8.43 -2.47 10.12
C SER A 134 7.62 -1.21 9.80
N THR A 135 8.31 -0.08 9.63
CA THR A 135 7.67 1.19 9.24
C THR A 135 8.18 1.63 7.89
N TRP A 136 7.27 1.76 6.92
CA TRP A 136 7.58 2.24 5.57
C TRP A 136 7.18 3.70 5.43
N SER A 137 7.85 4.40 4.53
CA SER A 137 7.62 5.83 4.27
C SER A 137 6.91 6.02 2.94
N ARG A 138 5.94 6.92 2.89
CA ARG A 138 5.27 7.26 1.64
C ARG A 138 6.23 8.03 0.71
N LEU A 139 6.20 7.66 -0.55
CA LEU A 139 6.90 8.33 -1.63
C LEU A 139 6.01 9.36 -2.36
#